data_65e28f7d252a8c74d604fe8055c91591
#
_entry.id   65e28f7d252a8c74d604fe8055c91591
#
_cell.length_a   1.000
_cell.length_b   1.000
_cell.length_c   1.000
_cell.angle_alpha   90.00
_cell.angle_beta   90.00
_cell.angle_gamma   90.00
#
_symmetry.space_group_name_H-M   'P 1'
#
loop_
_entity.id
_entity.type
_entity.pdbx_description
1 polymer ?
#
loop_
_entity_poly.entity_id
_entity_poly.type
_entity_poly.pdbx_seq_one_letter_code
_entity_poly.pdbx_strand_id
1 'polypeptide(L)'
;MDLTVLEAAVMGAVLAAVSPAVVVPRMVKLMDEGYGAKKGIPHLILAGASVDDVYVIVLFSTFAGMIQGEKASVTSFLNVPFSIFSGVVLGLLIGIFFAYYFKKVHLRDTAKVLIILGVSFLLAAIEDRLSTPITFSALIAIMFIGIGLQKKRAAVAKRLSVKYGKLWVAAEVFLFVLVGATVNIEYFGKVGVQALAVILGALVFRMLGVYICLLGTDLTGREKMFCMLAYIPNATVHAAIGGIPLSLGFACGDAVLTVAVLAIVLTAPLGALAIDLSYKKWLVR
;
A
#
# COMPACT_ATOMS: atom_id res chain seq x y z
N MET A 1 -5.38 20.73 -16.21
CA MET A 1 -5.26 20.81 -14.74
C MET A 1 -4.15 21.80 -14.44
N ASP A 2 -4.47 22.97 -13.97
CA ASP A 2 -3.45 23.99 -13.64
C ASP A 2 -2.94 23.72 -12.22
N LEU A 3 -2.05 22.72 -12.12
CA LEU A 3 -1.45 22.30 -10.85
C LEU A 3 -0.07 22.94 -10.69
N THR A 4 0.23 23.41 -9.50
CA THR A 4 1.59 23.79 -9.12
C THR A 4 2.47 22.53 -9.05
N VAL A 5 3.79 22.71 -9.03
CA VAL A 5 4.76 21.59 -8.94
C VAL A 5 4.52 20.73 -7.68
N LEU A 6 4.21 21.36 -6.55
CA LEU A 6 3.94 20.64 -5.30
C LEU A 6 2.62 19.88 -5.35
N GLU A 7 1.58 20.45 -5.91
CA GLU A 7 0.30 19.77 -6.10
C GLU A 7 0.42 18.58 -7.06
N ALA A 8 1.22 18.74 -8.13
CA ALA A 8 1.54 17.65 -9.04
C ALA A 8 2.36 16.55 -8.32
N ALA A 9 3.26 16.92 -7.40
CA ALA A 9 4.02 15.96 -6.58
C ALA A 9 3.11 15.19 -5.62
N VAL A 10 2.14 15.85 -4.98
CA VAL A 10 1.11 15.20 -4.15
C VAL A 10 0.30 14.21 -4.98
N MET A 11 -0.18 14.62 -6.16
CA MET A 11 -0.90 13.74 -7.08
C MET A 11 -0.04 12.55 -7.52
N GLY A 12 1.22 12.79 -7.85
CA GLY A 12 2.19 11.76 -8.22
C GLY A 12 2.44 10.76 -7.10
N ALA A 13 2.57 11.23 -5.85
CA ALA A 13 2.69 10.38 -4.69
C ALA A 13 1.45 9.49 -4.53
N VAL A 14 0.25 10.06 -4.64
CA VAL A 14 -1.01 9.28 -4.58
C VAL A 14 -1.02 8.20 -5.67
N LEU A 15 -0.63 8.54 -6.91
CA LEU A 15 -0.63 7.58 -8.02
C LEU A 15 0.51 6.56 -7.96
N ALA A 16 1.53 6.74 -7.14
CA ALA A 16 2.71 5.87 -7.12
C ALA A 16 2.43 4.50 -6.49
N ALA A 17 1.49 4.38 -5.56
CA ALA A 17 1.21 3.15 -4.83
C ALA A 17 0.69 2.00 -5.72
N VAL A 18 1.05 0.78 -5.34
CA VAL A 18 0.44 -0.45 -5.88
C VAL A 18 -0.53 -1.02 -4.86
N SER A 19 -1.63 -1.61 -5.30
CA SER A 19 -2.63 -2.13 -4.38
C SER A 19 -2.32 -3.53 -3.87
N PRO A 20 -1.97 -3.69 -2.58
CA PRO A 20 -1.87 -5.01 -1.96
C PRO A 20 -3.19 -5.79 -2.01
N ALA A 21 -4.33 -5.11 -1.92
CA ALA A 21 -5.65 -5.74 -1.94
C ALA A 21 -5.91 -6.57 -3.19
N VAL A 22 -5.43 -6.11 -4.35
CA VAL A 22 -5.56 -6.81 -5.62
C VAL A 22 -4.46 -7.83 -5.82
N VAL A 23 -3.23 -7.50 -5.41
CA VAL A 23 -2.01 -8.28 -5.69
C VAL A 23 -1.87 -9.46 -4.73
N VAL A 24 -2.06 -9.24 -3.41
CA VAL A 24 -1.79 -10.26 -2.38
C VAL A 24 -2.59 -11.55 -2.59
N PRO A 25 -3.92 -11.53 -2.77
CA PRO A 25 -4.68 -12.75 -2.97
C PRO A 25 -4.22 -13.56 -4.18
N ARG A 26 -3.83 -12.85 -5.26
CA ARG A 26 -3.34 -13.48 -6.48
C ARG A 26 -1.96 -14.09 -6.30
N MET A 27 -1.04 -13.39 -5.65
CA MET A 27 0.30 -13.92 -5.37
C MET A 27 0.25 -15.13 -4.45
N VAL A 28 -0.63 -15.12 -3.44
CA VAL A 28 -0.87 -16.29 -2.57
C VAL A 28 -1.38 -17.47 -3.39
N LYS A 29 -2.35 -17.25 -4.27
CA LYS A 29 -2.84 -18.28 -5.20
C LYS A 29 -1.72 -18.84 -6.08
N LEU A 30 -0.86 -17.98 -6.64
CA LEU A 30 0.26 -18.42 -7.46
C LEU A 30 1.25 -19.28 -6.66
N MET A 31 1.52 -18.92 -5.40
CA MET A 31 2.36 -19.73 -4.51
C MET A 31 1.73 -21.09 -4.22
N ASP A 32 0.44 -21.15 -3.96
CA ASP A 32 -0.29 -22.40 -3.69
C ASP A 32 -0.32 -23.31 -4.95
N GLU A 33 -0.44 -22.71 -6.14
CA GLU A 33 -0.40 -23.42 -7.43
C GLU A 33 1.03 -23.73 -7.92
N GLY A 34 2.07 -23.17 -7.28
CA GLY A 34 3.49 -23.38 -7.60
C GLY A 34 4.05 -22.54 -8.75
N TYR A 35 3.30 -21.60 -9.32
CA TYR A 35 3.76 -20.75 -10.42
C TYR A 35 4.74 -19.67 -9.95
N GLY A 36 5.90 -19.59 -10.62
CA GLY A 36 6.95 -18.61 -10.31
C GLY A 36 7.64 -18.84 -8.97
N ALA A 37 7.29 -19.90 -8.23
CA ALA A 37 7.79 -20.18 -6.89
C ALA A 37 9.30 -20.44 -6.87
N LYS A 38 9.85 -21.15 -7.88
CA LYS A 38 11.28 -21.49 -8.01
C LYS A 38 12.17 -20.24 -8.05
N LYS A 39 11.72 -19.17 -8.66
CA LYS A 39 12.44 -17.90 -8.76
C LYS A 39 11.94 -16.85 -7.74
N GLY A 40 11.05 -17.22 -6.83
CA GLY A 40 10.53 -16.34 -5.80
C GLY A 40 9.71 -15.15 -6.31
N ILE A 41 9.18 -15.21 -7.57
CA ILE A 41 8.46 -14.09 -8.19
C ILE A 41 7.28 -13.59 -7.35
N PRO A 42 6.37 -14.45 -6.83
CA PRO A 42 5.29 -13.98 -5.98
C PRO A 42 5.78 -13.30 -4.70
N HIS A 43 6.86 -13.81 -4.09
CA HIS A 43 7.46 -13.21 -2.89
C HIS A 43 8.09 -11.85 -3.18
N LEU A 44 8.77 -11.71 -4.33
CA LEU A 44 9.35 -10.44 -4.78
C LEU A 44 8.27 -9.38 -4.95
N ILE A 45 7.17 -9.72 -5.63
CA ILE A 45 6.04 -8.82 -5.85
C ILE A 45 5.38 -8.43 -4.51
N LEU A 46 5.15 -9.39 -3.61
CA LEU A 46 4.57 -9.11 -2.29
C LEU A 46 5.47 -8.22 -1.44
N ALA A 47 6.77 -8.47 -1.43
CA ALA A 47 7.72 -7.66 -0.68
C ALA A 47 7.74 -6.22 -1.19
N GLY A 48 7.80 -6.03 -2.51
CA GLY A 48 7.78 -4.71 -3.12
C GLY A 48 6.48 -3.96 -2.83
N ALA A 49 5.33 -4.59 -3.05
CA ALA A 49 4.02 -3.98 -2.80
C ALA A 49 3.79 -3.63 -1.31
N SER A 50 4.43 -4.34 -0.37
CA SER A 50 4.30 -4.03 1.07
C SER A 50 5.16 -2.84 1.49
N VAL A 51 6.33 -2.65 0.86
CA VAL A 51 7.25 -1.55 1.18
C VAL A 51 6.84 -0.27 0.45
N ASP A 52 6.25 -0.41 -0.73
CA ASP A 52 5.79 0.68 -1.58
C ASP A 52 4.82 1.63 -0.85
N ASP A 53 3.83 1.08 -0.16
CA ASP A 53 2.83 1.84 0.60
C ASP A 53 3.47 2.82 1.59
N VAL A 54 4.55 2.41 2.24
CA VAL A 54 5.24 3.24 3.22
C VAL A 54 5.93 4.42 2.56
N TYR A 55 6.65 4.18 1.46
CA TYR A 55 7.30 5.24 0.70
C TYR A 55 6.29 6.25 0.16
N VAL A 56 5.18 5.77 -0.35
CA VAL A 56 4.12 6.61 -0.89
C VAL A 56 3.50 7.49 0.18
N ILE A 57 3.18 6.95 1.35
CA ILE A 57 2.60 7.74 2.45
C ILE A 57 3.59 8.79 2.94
N VAL A 58 4.86 8.46 3.07
CA VAL A 58 5.89 9.42 3.49
C VAL A 58 6.07 10.53 2.45
N LEU A 59 6.16 10.19 1.15
CA LEU A 59 6.26 11.21 0.09
C LEU A 59 5.01 12.10 0.06
N PHE A 60 3.83 11.49 0.16
CA PHE A 60 2.57 12.22 0.22
C PHE A 60 2.55 13.19 1.40
N SER A 61 2.85 12.73 2.61
CA SER A 61 2.86 13.57 3.82
C SER A 61 3.89 14.70 3.72
N THR A 62 5.06 14.41 3.15
CA THR A 62 6.10 15.42 2.94
C THR A 62 5.63 16.52 1.98
N PHE A 63 5.07 16.15 0.82
CA PHE A 63 4.60 17.14 -0.16
C PHE A 63 3.36 17.89 0.34
N ALA A 64 2.46 17.22 1.06
CA ALA A 64 1.30 17.86 1.68
C ALA A 64 1.72 18.88 2.75
N GLY A 65 2.69 18.55 3.60
CA GLY A 65 3.25 19.49 4.58
C GLY A 65 3.92 20.70 3.90
N MET A 66 4.64 20.49 2.79
CA MET A 66 5.21 21.60 2.02
C MET A 66 4.15 22.56 1.44
N ILE A 67 2.99 22.05 1.02
CA ILE A 67 1.85 22.90 0.59
C ILE A 67 1.33 23.73 1.77
N GLN A 68 1.34 23.17 2.99
CA GLN A 68 0.92 23.87 4.22
C GLN A 68 1.95 24.89 4.73
N GLY A 69 3.09 25.06 4.02
CA GLY A 69 4.13 26.03 4.37
C GLY A 69 5.24 25.47 5.25
N GLU A 70 5.28 24.18 5.51
CA GLU A 70 6.41 23.53 6.15
C GLU A 70 7.64 23.60 5.24
N LYS A 71 8.77 24.02 5.79
CA LYS A 71 10.03 24.03 5.03
C LYS A 71 10.47 22.59 4.79
N ALA A 72 10.68 22.23 3.52
CA ALA A 72 11.36 20.99 3.19
C ALA A 72 12.74 20.99 3.84
N SER A 73 12.89 20.24 4.91
CA SER A 73 14.17 20.06 5.56
C SER A 73 14.81 18.77 5.07
N VAL A 74 16.09 18.79 4.80
CA VAL A 74 16.88 17.57 4.55
C VAL A 74 16.69 16.57 5.70
N THR A 75 16.45 17.07 6.93
CA THR A 75 16.13 16.24 8.08
C THR A 75 14.82 15.48 7.92
N SER A 76 13.81 16.03 7.21
CA SER A 76 12.55 15.30 6.92
C SER A 76 12.81 14.07 6.06
N PHE A 77 13.68 14.16 5.05
CA PHE A 77 14.07 13.00 4.24
C PHE A 77 14.93 11.99 5.01
N LEU A 78 15.78 12.43 5.93
CA LEU A 78 16.57 11.54 6.80
C LEU A 78 15.72 10.86 7.88
N ASN A 79 14.62 11.48 8.28
CA ASN A 79 13.66 10.88 9.22
C ASN A 79 12.92 9.67 8.62
N VAL A 80 12.80 9.57 7.28
CA VAL A 80 12.15 8.44 6.63
C VAL A 80 12.83 7.11 6.92
N PRO A 81 14.13 6.92 6.63
CA PRO A 81 14.83 5.68 6.98
C PRO A 81 14.77 5.39 8.48
N PHE A 82 14.84 6.43 9.32
CA PHE A 82 14.78 6.28 10.76
C PHE A 82 13.39 5.82 11.23
N SER A 83 12.31 6.39 10.69
CA SER A 83 10.94 5.98 11.03
C SER A 83 10.62 4.56 10.55
N ILE A 84 11.20 4.15 9.41
CA ILE A 84 11.14 2.77 8.93
C ILE A 84 11.83 1.84 9.92
N PHE A 85 13.08 2.15 10.28
CA PHE A 85 13.87 1.31 11.19
C PHE A 85 13.21 1.18 12.58
N SER A 86 12.80 2.32 13.16
CA SER A 86 12.11 2.33 14.46
C SER A 86 10.78 1.59 14.42
N GLY A 87 10.02 1.70 13.32
CA GLY A 87 8.80 0.92 13.09
C GLY A 87 9.07 -0.59 13.04
N VAL A 88 10.12 -1.03 12.33
CA VAL A 88 10.55 -2.43 12.29
C VAL A 88 10.86 -2.96 13.69
N VAL A 89 11.71 -2.24 14.44
CA VAL A 89 12.12 -2.66 15.79
C VAL A 89 10.91 -2.73 16.72
N LEU A 90 10.12 -1.67 16.78
CA LEU A 90 8.92 -1.59 17.62
C LEU A 90 7.92 -2.70 17.29
N GLY A 91 7.64 -2.90 16.00
CA GLY A 91 6.71 -3.93 15.54
C GLY A 91 7.18 -5.34 15.88
N LEU A 92 8.47 -5.65 15.67
CA LEU A 92 9.04 -6.96 16.06
C LEU A 92 8.93 -7.20 17.55
N LEU A 93 9.26 -6.22 18.38
CA LEU A 93 9.18 -6.33 19.84
C LEU A 93 7.75 -6.61 20.30
N ILE A 94 6.77 -5.86 19.80
CA ILE A 94 5.35 -6.07 20.11
C ILE A 94 4.86 -7.42 19.58
N GLY A 95 5.26 -7.82 18.37
CA GLY A 95 4.90 -9.12 17.80
C GLY A 95 5.43 -10.31 18.59
N ILE A 96 6.70 -10.23 19.04
CA ILE A 96 7.30 -11.22 19.93
C ILE A 96 6.59 -11.22 21.29
N PHE A 97 6.30 -10.06 21.86
CA PHE A 97 5.53 -9.94 23.09
C PHE A 97 4.16 -10.64 22.97
N PHE A 98 3.42 -10.40 21.88
CA PHE A 98 2.15 -11.09 21.64
C PHE A 98 2.32 -12.60 21.47
N ALA A 99 3.40 -13.05 20.86
CA ALA A 99 3.67 -14.47 20.74
C ALA A 99 3.81 -15.16 22.12
N TYR A 100 4.50 -14.51 23.06
CA TYR A 100 4.63 -14.99 24.44
C TYR A 100 3.35 -14.82 25.24
N TYR A 101 2.69 -13.68 25.15
CA TYR A 101 1.43 -13.40 25.84
C TYR A 101 0.34 -14.40 25.46
N PHE A 102 0.14 -14.65 24.17
CA PHE A 102 -0.85 -15.63 23.68
C PHE A 102 -0.46 -17.09 23.93
N LYS A 103 0.79 -17.36 24.33
CA LYS A 103 1.21 -18.68 24.84
C LYS A 103 0.73 -18.88 26.27
N LYS A 104 0.85 -17.83 27.08
CA LYS A 104 0.53 -17.88 28.52
C LYS A 104 -0.97 -17.73 28.77
N VAL A 105 -1.63 -16.89 28.01
CA VAL A 105 -3.07 -16.61 28.17
C VAL A 105 -3.85 -17.27 27.04
N HIS A 106 -4.73 -18.21 27.38
CA HIS A 106 -5.56 -18.96 26.43
C HIS A 106 -6.77 -18.11 26.00
N LEU A 107 -6.57 -17.17 25.07
CA LEU A 107 -7.63 -16.36 24.50
C LEU A 107 -8.21 -16.99 23.23
N ARG A 108 -9.47 -16.72 22.96
CA ARG A 108 -10.10 -17.02 21.65
C ARG A 108 -9.42 -16.21 20.56
N ASP A 109 -9.29 -16.76 19.34
CA ASP A 109 -8.62 -16.09 18.24
C ASP A 109 -9.29 -14.75 17.87
N THR A 110 -10.59 -14.60 18.07
CA THR A 110 -11.30 -13.32 17.91
C THR A 110 -10.81 -12.24 18.89
N ALA A 111 -10.61 -12.60 20.15
CA ALA A 111 -10.07 -11.66 21.15
C ALA A 111 -8.64 -11.25 20.81
N LYS A 112 -7.81 -12.17 20.31
CA LYS A 112 -6.46 -11.84 19.84
C LYS A 112 -6.47 -10.85 18.67
N VAL A 113 -7.40 -11.04 17.71
CA VAL A 113 -7.58 -10.10 16.57
C VAL A 113 -7.94 -8.72 17.09
N LEU A 114 -8.90 -8.61 18.02
CA LEU A 114 -9.33 -7.33 18.58
C LEU A 114 -8.21 -6.63 19.36
N ILE A 115 -7.40 -7.37 20.12
CA ILE A 115 -6.25 -6.84 20.86
C ILE A 115 -5.21 -6.29 19.88
N ILE A 116 -4.83 -7.05 18.85
CA ILE A 116 -3.87 -6.60 17.84
C ILE A 116 -4.41 -5.39 17.09
N LEU A 117 -5.69 -5.40 16.70
CA LEU A 117 -6.34 -4.29 16.02
C LEU A 117 -6.34 -3.03 16.91
N GLY A 118 -6.70 -3.16 18.19
CA GLY A 118 -6.64 -2.06 19.14
C GLY A 118 -5.24 -1.47 19.30
N VAL A 119 -4.22 -2.32 19.39
CA VAL A 119 -2.83 -1.84 19.44
C VAL A 119 -2.42 -1.20 18.11
N SER A 120 -2.89 -1.71 16.97
CA SER A 120 -2.63 -1.10 15.67
C SER A 120 -3.20 0.32 15.56
N PHE A 121 -4.44 0.53 16.01
CA PHE A 121 -5.03 1.87 16.07
C PHE A 121 -4.33 2.80 17.06
N LEU A 122 -3.89 2.26 18.20
CA LEU A 122 -3.09 3.02 19.17
C LEU A 122 -1.77 3.48 18.58
N LEU A 123 -1.06 2.60 17.86
CA LEU A 123 0.19 2.96 17.18
C LEU A 123 -0.03 4.06 16.14
N ALA A 124 -1.07 3.96 15.33
CA ALA A 124 -1.41 4.99 14.35
C ALA A 124 -1.76 6.32 15.04
N ALA A 125 -2.58 6.30 16.09
CA ALA A 125 -2.93 7.51 16.84
C ALA A 125 -1.74 8.14 17.58
N ILE A 126 -0.75 7.35 17.99
CA ILE A 126 0.49 7.84 18.60
C ILE A 126 1.36 8.50 17.52
N GLU A 127 1.52 7.86 16.34
CA GLU A 127 2.25 8.44 15.21
C GLU A 127 1.70 9.82 14.85
N ASP A 128 0.37 9.95 14.69
CA ASP A 128 -0.30 11.20 14.34
C ASP A 128 -0.10 12.32 15.38
N ARG A 129 0.13 11.97 16.65
CA ARG A 129 0.32 12.95 17.74
C ARG A 129 1.78 13.27 18.05
N LEU A 130 2.72 12.47 17.56
CA LEU A 130 4.13 12.68 17.78
C LEU A 130 4.67 13.75 16.82
N SER A 131 4.64 15.01 17.26
CA SER A 131 5.27 16.16 16.58
C SER A 131 6.78 16.23 16.81
N THR A 132 7.41 15.16 17.30
CA THR A 132 8.84 15.12 17.66
C THR A 132 9.71 14.62 16.50
N PRO A 133 11.02 14.96 16.47
CA PRO A 133 11.94 14.45 15.44
C PRO A 133 12.13 12.93 15.46
N ILE A 134 11.67 12.26 16.52
CA ILE A 134 11.72 10.79 16.64
C ILE A 134 10.35 10.26 16.25
N THR A 135 10.16 10.01 14.97
CA THR A 135 8.96 9.39 14.43
C THR A 135 9.19 7.91 14.19
N PHE A 136 8.14 7.11 14.29
CA PHE A 136 8.14 5.72 13.83
C PHE A 136 6.98 5.54 12.85
N SER A 137 7.11 4.66 11.88
CA SER A 137 6.00 4.32 11.00
C SER A 137 5.11 3.26 11.65
N ALA A 138 3.88 3.63 12.00
CA ALA A 138 2.90 2.71 12.58
C ALA A 138 2.54 1.60 11.58
N LEU A 139 2.43 1.90 10.30
CA LEU A 139 2.14 0.88 9.27
C LEU A 139 3.21 -0.19 9.21
N ILE A 140 4.48 0.21 9.24
CA ILE A 140 5.61 -0.73 9.31
C ILE A 140 5.57 -1.51 10.61
N ALA A 141 5.34 -0.84 11.73
CA ALA A 141 5.24 -1.52 13.02
C ALA A 141 4.13 -2.57 13.02
N ILE A 142 2.95 -2.26 12.49
CA ILE A 142 1.83 -3.21 12.36
C ILE A 142 2.21 -4.42 11.49
N MET A 143 2.86 -4.19 10.35
CA MET A 143 3.34 -5.27 9.49
C MET A 143 4.33 -6.17 10.24
N PHE A 144 5.28 -5.57 10.96
CA PHE A 144 6.29 -6.32 11.71
C PHE A 144 5.77 -6.98 12.99
N ILE A 145 4.63 -6.52 13.56
CA ILE A 145 3.88 -7.28 14.58
C ILE A 145 3.46 -8.64 14.00
N GLY A 146 2.92 -8.64 12.79
CA GLY A 146 2.55 -9.87 12.08
C GLY A 146 3.73 -10.79 11.85
N ILE A 147 4.86 -10.27 11.37
CA ILE A 147 6.10 -11.02 11.12
C ILE A 147 6.67 -11.58 12.43
N GLY A 148 6.73 -10.79 13.49
CA GLY A 148 7.20 -11.22 14.82
C GLY A 148 6.37 -12.35 15.39
N LEU A 149 5.04 -12.24 15.29
CA LEU A 149 4.12 -13.30 15.69
C LEU A 149 4.30 -14.56 14.83
N GLN A 150 4.42 -14.40 13.51
CA GLN A 150 4.60 -15.52 12.58
C GLN A 150 5.90 -16.28 12.85
N LYS A 151 7.03 -15.58 13.06
CA LYS A 151 8.32 -16.21 13.37
C LYS A 151 8.29 -17.07 14.61
N LYS A 152 7.53 -16.67 15.65
CA LYS A 152 7.47 -17.39 16.94
C LYS A 152 6.30 -18.37 17.02
N ARG A 153 5.17 -18.09 16.34
CA ARG A 153 3.93 -18.89 16.40
C ARG A 153 3.17 -18.92 15.08
N ALA A 154 3.76 -19.51 14.06
CA ALA A 154 3.21 -19.58 12.69
C ALA A 154 1.76 -20.09 12.62
N ALA A 155 1.43 -21.14 13.39
CA ALA A 155 0.07 -21.69 13.41
C ALA A 155 -0.98 -20.70 13.97
N VAL A 156 -0.61 -19.87 14.95
CA VAL A 156 -1.49 -18.82 15.47
C VAL A 156 -1.63 -17.71 14.42
N ALA A 157 -0.52 -17.23 13.87
CA ALA A 157 -0.51 -16.19 12.83
C ALA A 157 -1.39 -16.58 11.63
N LYS A 158 -1.31 -17.83 11.16
CA LYS A 158 -2.15 -18.35 10.07
C LYS A 158 -3.65 -18.29 10.41
N ARG A 159 -4.06 -18.71 11.62
CA ARG A 159 -5.47 -18.62 12.02
C ARG A 159 -5.97 -17.19 12.15
N LEU A 160 -5.13 -16.27 12.67
CA LEU A 160 -5.48 -14.86 12.77
C LEU A 160 -5.57 -14.21 11.38
N SER A 161 -4.66 -14.54 10.45
CA SER A 161 -4.68 -14.07 9.07
C SER A 161 -6.02 -14.39 8.38
N VAL A 162 -6.56 -15.60 8.55
CA VAL A 162 -7.87 -15.98 8.01
C VAL A 162 -9.00 -15.09 8.58
N LYS A 163 -8.92 -14.73 9.87
CA LYS A 163 -9.92 -13.84 10.49
C LYS A 163 -9.79 -12.40 10.01
N TYR A 164 -8.56 -11.89 9.87
CA TYR A 164 -8.30 -10.59 9.29
C TYR A 164 -8.78 -10.52 7.83
N GLY A 165 -8.58 -11.58 7.04
CA GLY A 165 -9.12 -11.65 5.68
C GLY A 165 -10.64 -11.51 5.62
N LYS A 166 -11.39 -12.07 6.59
CA LYS A 166 -12.86 -11.87 6.66
C LYS A 166 -13.25 -10.45 7.04
N LEU A 167 -12.51 -9.82 7.97
CA LEU A 167 -12.73 -8.41 8.32
C LEU A 167 -12.39 -7.49 7.14
N TRP A 168 -11.34 -7.83 6.40
CA TRP A 168 -10.91 -7.10 5.22
C TRP A 168 -12.02 -6.98 4.17
N VAL A 169 -12.71 -8.08 3.86
CA VAL A 169 -13.80 -8.07 2.85
C VAL A 169 -14.88 -7.03 3.18
N ALA A 170 -15.27 -6.92 4.46
CA ALA A 170 -16.23 -5.91 4.87
C ALA A 170 -15.63 -4.48 4.83
N ALA A 171 -14.41 -4.32 5.35
CA ALA A 171 -13.73 -3.03 5.39
C ALA A 171 -13.46 -2.47 3.99
N GLU A 172 -13.10 -3.34 3.04
CA GLU A 172 -12.86 -2.99 1.64
C GLU A 172 -14.12 -2.43 0.97
N VAL A 173 -15.27 -3.08 1.17
CA VAL A 173 -16.55 -2.59 0.63
C VAL A 173 -16.87 -1.20 1.20
N PHE A 174 -16.77 -1.01 2.52
CA PHE A 174 -16.99 0.31 3.14
C PHE A 174 -16.03 1.37 2.59
N LEU A 175 -14.75 1.03 2.47
CA LEU A 175 -13.74 1.95 1.95
C LEU A 175 -14.12 2.44 0.54
N PHE A 176 -14.39 1.54 -0.38
CA PHE A 176 -14.70 1.91 -1.77
C PHE A 176 -16.03 2.64 -1.91
N VAL A 177 -17.06 2.26 -1.14
CA VAL A 177 -18.35 2.96 -1.13
C VAL A 177 -18.19 4.40 -0.61
N LEU A 178 -17.50 4.58 0.51
CA LEU A 178 -17.29 5.91 1.10
C LEU A 178 -16.48 6.80 0.17
N VAL A 179 -15.37 6.30 -0.36
CA VAL A 179 -14.53 7.08 -1.29
C VAL A 179 -15.30 7.40 -2.58
N GLY A 180 -16.04 6.43 -3.13
CA GLY A 180 -16.88 6.67 -4.30
C GLY A 180 -17.95 7.74 -4.07
N ALA A 181 -18.54 7.80 -2.87
CA ALA A 181 -19.54 8.79 -2.50
C ALA A 181 -19.00 10.22 -2.37
N THR A 182 -17.69 10.39 -2.16
CA THR A 182 -17.05 11.73 -2.07
C THR A 182 -16.66 12.31 -3.43
N VAL A 183 -16.80 11.55 -4.53
CA VAL A 183 -16.39 12.01 -5.87
C VAL A 183 -17.38 13.03 -6.42
N ASN A 184 -16.85 14.17 -6.87
CA ASN A 184 -17.63 15.18 -7.58
C ASN A 184 -17.80 14.78 -9.06
N ILE A 185 -19.01 14.33 -9.44
CA ILE A 185 -19.33 13.84 -10.78
C ILE A 185 -19.24 14.96 -11.84
N GLU A 186 -19.57 16.20 -11.47
CA GLU A 186 -19.47 17.33 -12.40
C GLU A 186 -18.01 17.66 -12.74
N TYR A 187 -17.15 17.58 -11.71
CA TYR A 187 -15.71 17.78 -11.91
C TYR A 187 -15.10 16.66 -12.76
N PHE A 188 -15.56 15.43 -12.58
CA PHE A 188 -15.19 14.30 -13.42
C PHE A 188 -15.47 14.53 -14.90
N GLY A 189 -16.63 15.09 -15.26
CA GLY A 189 -16.97 15.43 -16.65
C GLY A 189 -16.01 16.46 -17.28
N LYS A 190 -15.46 17.37 -16.47
CA LYS A 190 -14.55 18.44 -16.93
C LYS A 190 -13.11 17.97 -17.14
N VAL A 191 -12.60 17.09 -16.27
CA VAL A 191 -11.17 16.72 -16.24
C VAL A 191 -10.90 15.26 -16.59
N GLY A 192 -11.91 14.45 -16.90
CA GLY A 192 -11.78 13.02 -17.07
C GLY A 192 -10.74 12.60 -18.13
N VAL A 193 -10.66 13.30 -19.26
CA VAL A 193 -9.66 13.03 -20.30
C VAL A 193 -8.26 13.36 -19.82
N GLN A 194 -8.09 14.47 -19.12
CA GLN A 194 -6.78 14.85 -18.56
C GLN A 194 -6.35 13.89 -17.45
N ALA A 195 -7.29 13.47 -16.60
CA ALA A 195 -7.07 12.48 -15.57
C ALA A 195 -6.60 11.14 -16.17
N LEU A 196 -7.26 10.69 -17.24
CA LEU A 196 -6.87 9.48 -17.97
C LEU A 196 -5.44 9.60 -18.53
N ALA A 197 -5.09 10.72 -19.13
CA ALA A 197 -3.73 10.96 -19.64
C ALA A 197 -2.68 10.92 -18.51
N VAL A 198 -2.98 11.52 -17.36
CA VAL A 198 -2.09 11.48 -16.17
C VAL A 198 -1.93 10.06 -15.66
N ILE A 199 -3.02 9.29 -15.54
CA ILE A 199 -2.97 7.90 -15.08
C ILE A 199 -2.15 7.03 -16.03
N LEU A 200 -2.39 7.13 -17.35
CA LEU A 200 -1.64 6.35 -18.33
C LEU A 200 -0.16 6.75 -18.35
N GLY A 201 0.15 8.03 -18.26
CA GLY A 201 1.53 8.52 -18.13
C GLY A 201 2.21 7.98 -16.88
N ALA A 202 1.56 8.06 -15.71
CA ALA A 202 2.08 7.52 -14.46
C ALA A 202 2.32 6.00 -14.53
N LEU A 203 1.42 5.24 -15.17
CA LEU A 203 1.60 3.81 -15.41
C LEU A 203 2.82 3.49 -16.26
N VAL A 204 3.07 4.26 -17.33
CA VAL A 204 4.27 4.07 -18.18
C VAL A 204 5.53 4.25 -17.35
N PHE A 205 5.63 5.35 -16.57
CA PHE A 205 6.79 5.58 -15.71
C PHE A 205 6.95 4.51 -14.64
N ARG A 206 5.85 4.05 -14.03
CA ARG A 206 5.86 2.95 -13.06
C ARG A 206 6.37 1.66 -13.70
N MET A 207 5.87 1.30 -14.88
CA MET A 207 6.30 0.11 -15.61
C MET A 207 7.80 0.18 -15.93
N LEU A 208 8.30 1.33 -16.37
CA LEU A 208 9.72 1.57 -16.60
C LEU A 208 10.53 1.42 -15.31
N GLY A 209 10.06 1.99 -14.20
CA GLY A 209 10.69 1.86 -12.90
C GLY A 209 10.81 0.41 -12.45
N VAL A 210 9.71 -0.36 -12.52
CA VAL A 210 9.72 -1.79 -12.20
C VAL A 210 10.69 -2.56 -13.11
N TYR A 211 10.68 -2.27 -14.41
CA TYR A 211 11.60 -2.91 -15.35
C TYR A 211 13.07 -2.63 -15.00
N ILE A 212 13.40 -1.38 -14.68
CA ILE A 212 14.76 -0.98 -14.25
C ILE A 212 15.17 -1.74 -12.98
N CYS A 213 14.29 -1.85 -11.99
CA CYS A 213 14.56 -2.61 -10.76
C CYS A 213 14.79 -4.11 -11.02
N LEU A 214 14.25 -4.64 -12.11
CA LEU A 214 14.43 -6.05 -12.51
C LEU A 214 15.64 -6.27 -13.43
N LEU A 215 16.38 -5.21 -13.80
CA LEU A 215 17.64 -5.37 -14.53
C LEU A 215 18.68 -6.07 -13.63
N GLY A 216 19.41 -7.00 -14.21
CA GLY A 216 20.39 -7.80 -13.45
C GLY A 216 19.80 -9.00 -12.67
N THR A 217 18.48 -9.21 -12.70
CA THR A 217 17.86 -10.43 -12.16
C THR A 217 17.84 -11.55 -13.20
N ASP A 218 17.86 -12.83 -12.72
CA ASP A 218 17.79 -14.01 -13.56
C ASP A 218 16.38 -14.29 -14.13
N LEU A 219 15.52 -13.28 -14.15
CA LEU A 219 14.17 -13.37 -14.69
C LEU A 219 14.19 -13.25 -16.20
N THR A 220 13.43 -14.11 -16.87
CA THR A 220 13.21 -14.03 -18.33
C THR A 220 12.39 -12.78 -18.68
N GLY A 221 12.43 -12.36 -19.94
CA GLY A 221 11.64 -11.20 -20.40
C GLY A 221 10.14 -11.33 -20.13
N ARG A 222 9.58 -12.56 -20.22
CA ARG A 222 8.16 -12.80 -19.89
C ARG A 222 7.87 -12.70 -18.40
N GLU A 223 8.79 -13.18 -17.55
CA GLU A 223 8.68 -13.07 -16.11
C GLU A 223 8.80 -11.59 -15.64
N LYS A 224 9.71 -10.81 -16.25
CA LYS A 224 9.82 -9.37 -16.01
C LYS A 224 8.54 -8.63 -16.42
N MET A 225 7.98 -8.95 -17.57
CA MET A 225 6.69 -8.40 -18.02
C MET A 225 5.56 -8.77 -17.06
N PHE A 226 5.54 -9.99 -16.53
CA PHE A 226 4.57 -10.40 -15.52
C PHE A 226 4.70 -9.53 -14.24
N CYS A 227 5.92 -9.31 -13.76
CA CYS A 227 6.15 -8.44 -12.62
C CYS A 227 5.63 -7.01 -12.89
N MET A 228 5.90 -6.45 -14.07
CA MET A 228 5.38 -5.13 -14.47
C MET A 228 3.86 -5.11 -14.43
N LEU A 229 3.18 -6.11 -14.99
CA LEU A 229 1.71 -6.20 -14.97
C LEU A 229 1.15 -6.32 -13.56
N ALA A 230 1.85 -7.00 -12.66
CA ALA A 230 1.44 -7.13 -11.26
C ALA A 230 1.47 -5.79 -10.50
N TYR A 231 2.20 -4.81 -11.00
CA TYR A 231 2.29 -3.45 -10.44
C TYR A 231 1.32 -2.45 -11.10
N ILE A 232 0.38 -2.88 -11.98
CA ILE A 232 -0.66 -2.02 -12.54
C ILE A 232 -1.74 -1.64 -11.52
N PRO A 233 -2.25 -2.55 -10.65
CA PRO A 233 -3.44 -2.26 -9.86
C PRO A 233 -3.25 -1.14 -8.85
N ASN A 234 -4.13 -0.15 -8.89
CA ASN A 234 -4.30 0.88 -7.87
C ASN A 234 -5.60 0.59 -7.12
N ALA A 235 -5.62 0.69 -5.80
CA ALA A 235 -6.86 0.56 -5.03
C ALA A 235 -6.78 1.20 -3.64
N THR A 236 -6.44 0.45 -2.60
CA THR A 236 -6.65 0.81 -1.20
C THR A 236 -5.91 2.04 -0.72
N VAL A 237 -4.64 2.19 -1.05
CA VAL A 237 -3.87 3.39 -0.68
C VAL A 237 -4.41 4.62 -1.39
N HIS A 238 -4.75 4.51 -2.68
CA HIS A 238 -5.37 5.60 -3.44
C HIS A 238 -6.69 6.05 -2.82
N ALA A 239 -7.51 5.10 -2.36
CA ALA A 239 -8.74 5.40 -1.66
C ALA A 239 -8.48 6.07 -0.30
N ALA A 240 -7.46 5.61 0.43
CA ALA A 240 -7.15 6.13 1.76
C ALA A 240 -6.58 7.56 1.72
N ILE A 241 -5.60 7.82 0.84
CA ILE A 241 -4.91 9.12 0.80
C ILE A 241 -5.44 10.08 -0.26
N GLY A 242 -6.16 9.59 -1.27
CA GLY A 242 -6.67 10.43 -2.37
C GLY A 242 -7.67 11.50 -1.94
N GLY A 243 -8.41 11.27 -0.86
CA GLY A 243 -9.36 12.25 -0.29
C GLY A 243 -8.74 13.24 0.70
N ILE A 244 -7.51 12.99 1.17
CA ILE A 244 -6.86 13.85 2.18
C ILE A 244 -6.63 15.28 1.67
N PRO A 245 -6.13 15.54 0.45
CA PRO A 245 -5.94 16.90 -0.05
C PRO A 245 -7.25 17.70 -0.08
N LEU A 246 -8.37 17.06 -0.39
CA LEU A 246 -9.68 17.69 -0.34
C LEU A 246 -10.10 18.03 1.10
N SER A 247 -9.90 17.11 2.03
CA SER A 247 -10.22 17.34 3.45
C SER A 247 -9.35 18.41 4.10
N LEU A 248 -8.12 18.61 3.61
CA LEU A 248 -7.20 19.67 4.03
C LEU A 248 -7.48 21.03 3.34
N GLY A 249 -8.46 21.10 2.42
CA GLY A 249 -8.82 22.31 1.69
C GLY A 249 -7.80 22.73 0.63
N PHE A 250 -6.99 21.81 0.11
CA PHE A 250 -6.05 22.11 -0.97
C PHE A 250 -6.80 22.41 -2.28
N ALA A 251 -6.31 23.37 -3.04
CA ALA A 251 -6.91 23.74 -4.35
C ALA A 251 -6.94 22.55 -5.32
N CYS A 252 -5.98 21.65 -5.23
CA CYS A 252 -5.91 20.41 -6.03
C CYS A 252 -6.79 19.27 -5.51
N GLY A 253 -7.52 19.43 -4.39
CA GLY A 253 -8.21 18.34 -3.70
C GLY A 253 -9.17 17.56 -4.58
N ASP A 254 -10.08 18.25 -5.32
CA ASP A 254 -11.00 17.61 -6.26
C ASP A 254 -10.27 16.88 -7.38
N ALA A 255 -9.18 17.47 -7.89
CA ALA A 255 -8.39 16.86 -8.96
C ALA A 255 -7.72 15.58 -8.50
N VAL A 256 -7.06 15.60 -7.33
CA VAL A 256 -6.37 14.43 -6.77
C VAL A 256 -7.35 13.31 -6.47
N LEU A 257 -8.49 13.61 -5.83
CA LEU A 257 -9.53 12.63 -5.53
C LEU A 257 -10.10 12.01 -6.81
N THR A 258 -10.41 12.82 -7.82
CA THR A 258 -10.96 12.35 -9.09
C THR A 258 -9.98 11.43 -9.81
N VAL A 259 -8.71 11.81 -9.88
CA VAL A 259 -7.65 11.00 -10.50
C VAL A 259 -7.44 9.69 -9.71
N ALA A 260 -7.44 9.75 -8.38
CA ALA A 260 -7.30 8.56 -7.54
C ALA A 260 -8.43 7.55 -7.78
N VAL A 261 -9.69 8.01 -7.80
CA VAL A 261 -10.85 7.13 -8.03
C VAL A 261 -10.87 6.58 -9.44
N LEU A 262 -10.56 7.39 -10.46
CA LEU A 262 -10.41 6.92 -11.83
C LEU A 262 -9.31 5.86 -11.94
N ALA A 263 -8.16 6.11 -11.32
CA ALA A 263 -7.06 5.14 -11.30
C ALA A 263 -7.52 3.80 -10.72
N ILE A 264 -8.27 3.80 -9.61
CA ILE A 264 -8.83 2.59 -9.01
C ILE A 264 -9.75 1.86 -9.98
N VAL A 265 -10.75 2.57 -10.52
CA VAL A 265 -11.78 1.97 -11.39
C VAL A 265 -11.18 1.36 -12.66
N LEU A 266 -10.16 2.01 -13.23
CA LEU A 266 -9.50 1.55 -14.45
C LEU A 266 -8.47 0.46 -14.18
N THR A 267 -7.57 0.69 -13.22
CA THR A 267 -6.37 -0.16 -13.10
C THR A 267 -6.55 -1.37 -12.23
N ALA A 268 -7.46 -1.36 -11.24
CA ALA A 268 -7.69 -2.53 -10.39
C ALA A 268 -8.24 -3.72 -11.19
N PRO A 269 -9.32 -3.59 -12.00
CA PRO A 269 -9.81 -4.70 -12.80
C PRO A 269 -8.85 -5.06 -13.93
N LEU A 270 -8.23 -4.08 -14.60
CA LEU A 270 -7.28 -4.36 -15.67
C LEU A 270 -6.05 -5.11 -15.17
N GLY A 271 -5.48 -4.68 -14.06
CA GLY A 271 -4.32 -5.36 -13.47
C GLY A 271 -4.67 -6.74 -12.94
N ALA A 272 -5.86 -6.90 -12.34
CA ALA A 272 -6.39 -8.19 -11.92
C ALA A 272 -6.48 -9.16 -13.08
N LEU A 273 -7.12 -8.76 -14.17
CA LEU A 273 -7.23 -9.56 -15.41
C LEU A 273 -5.88 -9.85 -16.03
N ALA A 274 -4.98 -8.85 -16.08
CA ALA A 274 -3.65 -9.03 -16.65
C ALA A 274 -2.85 -10.09 -15.90
N ILE A 275 -2.89 -10.12 -14.57
CA ILE A 275 -2.28 -11.15 -13.74
C ILE A 275 -2.92 -12.51 -14.05
N ASP A 276 -4.26 -12.61 -13.99
CA ASP A 276 -5.00 -13.86 -14.10
C ASP A 276 -4.87 -14.50 -15.52
N LEU A 277 -4.71 -13.70 -16.56
CA LEU A 277 -4.53 -14.19 -17.94
C LEU A 277 -3.08 -14.55 -18.30
N SER A 278 -2.10 -13.91 -17.63
CA SER A 278 -0.69 -14.02 -18.01
C SER A 278 0.08 -15.07 -17.20
N TYR A 279 -0.26 -15.31 -15.91
CA TYR A 279 0.59 -16.11 -15.03
C TYR A 279 0.86 -17.54 -15.55
N LYS A 280 -0.17 -18.24 -16.09
CA LYS A 280 -0.01 -19.60 -16.63
C LYS A 280 0.85 -19.67 -17.89
N LYS A 281 0.90 -18.56 -18.65
CA LYS A 281 1.63 -18.51 -19.92
C LYS A 281 3.07 -18.02 -19.74
N TRP A 282 3.34 -17.22 -18.72
CA TRP A 282 4.61 -16.52 -18.55
C TRP A 282 5.44 -17.02 -17.38
N LEU A 283 4.81 -17.65 -16.38
CA LEU A 283 5.51 -18.22 -15.24
C LEU A 283 5.65 -19.74 -15.36
N VAL A 284 6.83 -20.22 -14.97
CA VAL A 284 7.11 -21.65 -14.86
C VAL A 284 6.60 -22.16 -13.50
N ARG A 285 6.05 -23.36 -13.51
CA ARG A 285 5.57 -24.07 -12.32
C ARG A 285 6.70 -24.74 -11.55
#